data_51aab64d74ff6ebbfc8a7e46194dcfea
#
_entry.id   51aab64d74ff6ebbfc8a7e46194dcfea
#
_cell.length_a   1.000
_cell.length_b   1.000
_cell.length_c   1.000
_cell.angle_alpha   90.00
_cell.angle_beta   90.00
_cell.angle_gamma   90.00
#
_symmetry.space_group_name_H-M   'P 1'
#
loop_
_entity.id
_entity.type
_entity.pdbx_description
1 polymer ?
#
loop_
_entity_poly.entity_id
_entity_poly.type
_entity_poly.pdbx_seq_one_letter_code
_entity_poly.pdbx_strand_id
1 'polypeptide(L)'
;VSATAAVHSLWTTAATAADPISKIDAPKIEYGQLAPTLIVVGAAVLGVLVEAFVPRRTRYYAQMFVAVVALAAAFAAVVALAADGYGTTKAGIAAMGAIAVDGPALFLQGTILLTALVGLFTFAERRLDPEAHGNRVDSFAAQAASVPGSDSEKKAVKAGFTTTEVFPLLLFAVAGMLIFPAANDLLTLFVALEVFSLPLYLLCALARRKRLMSQEAAVKYFLLGAFASAFTLFGIALLYGYSGSMSYATIAQVVDGTVPDVTPALADTMGNDALLLVGAALLVMGLLFKVGAVPFHMWTPDVYQGAPTPVTGFMAAATKVAAFGALLRVLYVVLPGLRWDWRPVMWAVAIVTMLAGAVVAITQTDIKRLLAYSSIAHAGFILAGVIAATPSGVSSVLFYLAAYSFVTIGAFAVVTLVRDAGGEATHLSKWAGLGRRSPLVAAVFAVFLLAFAGIPLTSGFAGKFAVFKAAAEGGAAPLVVVGVVSSAIAAFFYIRVIVLMFFSEPRPEGPTVAVPSPLTMTAIGVGVAVTVVLGVAPQYFLELAGDAGVFVR
;
A
#
# COMPACT_ATOMS: atom_id res chain seq x y z
N VAL A 1 22.39 -68.61 31.90
CA VAL A 1 22.72 -67.29 31.30
C VAL A 1 21.55 -66.36 31.54
N SER A 2 21.76 -65.39 32.46
CA SER A 2 20.70 -64.68 33.16
C SER A 2 20.01 -63.62 32.28
N ALA A 3 18.73 -63.49 32.52
CA ALA A 3 17.86 -62.43 31.87
C ALA A 3 18.40 -61.01 32.04
N THR A 4 19.28 -60.78 33.01
CA THR A 4 19.97 -59.48 33.26
C THR A 4 20.99 -59.11 32.18
N ALA A 5 21.62 -60.08 31.50
CA ALA A 5 22.57 -59.79 30.44
C ALA A 5 21.84 -59.38 29.11
N ALA A 6 20.64 -59.92 28.85
CA ALA A 6 19.84 -59.56 27.71
C ALA A 6 19.22 -58.15 27.85
N VAL A 7 18.81 -57.78 29.03
CA VAL A 7 18.29 -56.41 29.30
C VAL A 7 19.40 -55.37 29.19
N HIS A 8 20.63 -55.69 29.68
CA HIS A 8 21.76 -54.76 29.56
C HIS A 8 22.22 -54.55 28.13
N SER A 9 22.14 -55.59 27.25
CA SER A 9 22.47 -55.47 25.83
C SER A 9 21.42 -54.66 25.07
N LEU A 10 20.14 -54.74 25.44
CA LEU A 10 19.07 -53.93 24.86
C LEU A 10 19.18 -52.43 25.24
N TRP A 11 19.63 -52.12 26.45
CA TRP A 11 19.87 -50.73 26.89
C TRP A 11 21.11 -50.11 26.23
N THR A 12 22.18 -50.89 26.04
CA THR A 12 23.40 -50.41 25.38
C THR A 12 23.19 -50.25 23.88
N THR A 13 22.40 -51.10 23.21
CA THR A 13 22.05 -50.93 21.79
C THR A 13 21.07 -49.78 21.57
N ALA A 14 20.16 -49.49 22.50
CA ALA A 14 19.28 -48.32 22.41
C ALA A 14 20.04 -47.02 22.67
N ALA A 15 21.08 -47.03 23.51
CA ALA A 15 21.90 -45.84 23.76
C ALA A 15 22.90 -45.50 22.63
N THR A 16 23.26 -46.49 21.79
CA THR A 16 24.12 -46.25 20.62
C THR A 16 23.36 -45.93 19.34
N ALA A 17 22.02 -46.05 19.34
CA ALA A 17 21.15 -45.69 18.23
C ALA A 17 20.49 -44.30 18.42
N ALA A 18 20.80 -43.57 19.49
CA ALA A 18 20.50 -42.15 19.55
C ALA A 18 21.53 -41.43 18.65
N ASP A 19 21.20 -41.21 17.40
CA ASP A 19 21.87 -40.20 16.59
C ASP A 19 22.04 -38.96 17.47
N PRO A 20 23.27 -38.39 17.57
CA PRO A 20 23.41 -37.13 18.26
C PRO A 20 22.41 -36.17 17.62
N ILE A 21 21.48 -35.65 18.44
CA ILE A 21 20.54 -34.63 18.02
C ILE A 21 21.37 -33.67 17.18
N SER A 22 21.15 -33.71 15.87
CA SER A 22 21.89 -32.88 14.94
C SER A 22 21.77 -31.47 15.47
N LYS A 23 22.91 -30.87 15.81
CA LYS A 23 22.92 -29.49 16.33
C LYS A 23 22.18 -28.67 15.30
N ILE A 24 21.00 -28.18 15.66
CA ILE A 24 20.29 -27.24 14.83
C ILE A 24 21.20 -26.03 14.72
N ASP A 25 21.80 -25.83 13.56
CA ASP A 25 22.64 -24.68 13.31
C ASP A 25 21.84 -23.40 13.59
N ALA A 26 22.47 -22.44 14.27
CA ALA A 26 21.82 -21.16 14.52
C ALA A 26 21.43 -20.52 13.19
N PRO A 27 20.22 -19.95 13.08
CA PRO A 27 19.77 -19.33 11.83
C PRO A 27 20.71 -18.21 11.42
N LYS A 28 21.14 -18.20 10.16
CA LYS A 28 21.89 -17.10 9.57
C LYS A 28 20.91 -15.98 9.24
N ILE A 29 21.11 -14.83 9.85
CA ILE A 29 20.28 -13.65 9.62
C ILE A 29 21.15 -12.57 8.97
N GLU A 30 20.80 -12.19 7.78
CA GLU A 30 21.48 -11.17 6.97
C GLU A 30 21.01 -9.76 7.39
N TYR A 31 21.42 -9.30 8.59
CA TYR A 31 21.00 -8.04 9.18
C TYR A 31 21.17 -6.82 8.26
N GLY A 32 22.22 -6.79 7.43
CA GLY A 32 22.46 -5.72 6.47
C GLY A 32 21.38 -5.64 5.39
N GLN A 33 20.94 -6.79 4.87
CA GLN A 33 19.88 -6.87 3.86
C GLN A 33 18.50 -6.55 4.44
N LEU A 34 18.29 -6.86 5.73
CA LEU A 34 17.05 -6.60 6.45
C LEU A 34 17.01 -5.19 7.07
N ALA A 35 18.11 -4.43 7.01
CA ALA A 35 18.24 -3.14 7.68
C ALA A 35 17.07 -2.18 7.42
N PRO A 36 16.55 -1.98 6.19
CA PRO A 36 15.43 -1.08 5.97
C PRO A 36 14.19 -1.43 6.82
N THR A 37 13.85 -2.71 6.87
CA THR A 37 12.70 -3.20 7.62
C THR A 37 12.96 -3.15 9.14
N LEU A 38 14.13 -3.58 9.59
CA LEU A 38 14.50 -3.60 11.02
C LEU A 38 14.53 -2.20 11.62
N ILE A 39 15.01 -1.19 10.88
CA ILE A 39 15.00 0.21 11.31
C ILE A 39 13.56 0.68 11.57
N VAL A 40 12.64 0.39 10.65
CA VAL A 40 11.24 0.82 10.79
C VAL A 40 10.53 0.08 11.92
N VAL A 41 10.72 -1.24 12.03
CA VAL A 41 10.16 -2.05 13.13
C VAL A 41 10.69 -1.57 14.47
N GLY A 42 12.01 -1.38 14.58
CA GLY A 42 12.64 -0.88 15.80
C GLY A 42 12.13 0.50 16.21
N ALA A 43 11.93 1.39 15.22
CA ALA A 43 11.36 2.71 15.47
C ALA A 43 9.87 2.66 15.85
N ALA A 44 9.09 1.73 15.29
CA ALA A 44 7.70 1.53 15.68
C ALA A 44 7.60 1.08 17.15
N VAL A 45 8.43 0.12 17.55
CA VAL A 45 8.52 -0.32 18.96
C VAL A 45 9.02 0.80 19.87
N LEU A 46 10.05 1.54 19.45
CA LEU A 46 10.53 2.71 20.19
C LEU A 46 9.43 3.77 20.33
N GLY A 47 8.61 3.98 19.29
CA GLY A 47 7.45 4.87 19.33
C GLY A 47 6.43 4.46 20.40
N VAL A 48 6.18 3.17 20.57
CA VAL A 48 5.32 2.66 21.67
C VAL A 48 5.95 2.98 23.04
N LEU A 49 7.27 2.81 23.20
CA LEU A 49 7.96 3.16 24.43
C LEU A 49 7.93 4.67 24.70
N VAL A 50 8.10 5.49 23.66
CA VAL A 50 7.94 6.96 23.75
C VAL A 50 6.53 7.31 24.21
N GLU A 51 5.51 6.61 23.72
CA GLU A 51 4.12 6.83 24.14
C GLU A 51 3.92 6.51 25.64
N ALA A 52 4.57 5.45 26.13
CA ALA A 52 4.47 5.04 27.53
C ALA A 52 5.25 5.92 28.50
N PHE A 53 6.47 6.34 28.15
CA PHE A 53 7.42 6.93 29.10
C PHE A 53 7.65 8.43 28.94
N VAL A 54 7.45 9.00 27.73
CA VAL A 54 7.75 10.42 27.49
C VAL A 54 6.58 11.31 27.94
N PRO A 55 6.83 12.43 28.64
CA PRO A 55 5.78 13.35 29.05
C PRO A 55 4.96 13.90 27.87
N ARG A 56 3.65 14.04 28.05
CA ARG A 56 2.71 14.48 26.99
C ARG A 56 3.11 15.76 26.26
N ARG A 57 3.76 16.71 26.97
CA ARG A 57 4.16 18.01 26.38
C ARG A 57 5.22 17.89 25.28
N THR A 58 6.13 16.92 25.39
CA THR A 58 7.27 16.72 24.47
C THR A 58 7.05 15.52 23.53
N ARG A 59 6.08 14.67 23.86
CA ARG A 59 5.81 13.39 23.18
C ARG A 59 5.63 13.55 21.67
N TYR A 60 4.85 14.51 21.24
CA TYR A 60 4.65 14.79 19.81
C TYR A 60 5.96 15.02 19.05
N TYR A 61 6.85 15.83 19.62
CA TYR A 61 8.12 16.13 18.95
C TYR A 61 9.04 14.91 18.96
N ALA A 62 9.03 14.13 20.06
CA ALA A 62 9.80 12.88 20.15
C ALA A 62 9.30 11.84 19.14
N GLN A 63 7.99 11.61 19.04
CA GLN A 63 7.38 10.71 18.07
C GLN A 63 7.69 11.12 16.63
N MET A 64 7.51 12.39 16.32
CA MET A 64 7.80 12.93 15.00
C MET A 64 9.28 12.79 14.63
N PHE A 65 10.19 13.09 15.56
CA PHE A 65 11.63 12.94 15.36
C PHE A 65 11.99 11.46 15.08
N VAL A 66 11.52 10.53 15.92
CA VAL A 66 11.74 9.08 15.74
C VAL A 66 11.24 8.65 14.36
N ALA A 67 10.03 9.03 13.97
CA ALA A 67 9.44 8.62 12.71
C ALA A 67 10.20 9.18 11.49
N VAL A 68 10.55 10.49 11.50
CA VAL A 68 11.30 11.11 10.39
C VAL A 68 12.68 10.48 10.24
N VAL A 69 13.41 10.34 11.36
CA VAL A 69 14.77 9.77 11.34
C VAL A 69 14.74 8.31 10.87
N ALA A 70 13.78 7.52 11.36
CA ALA A 70 13.68 6.12 10.99
C ALA A 70 13.34 5.94 9.50
N LEU A 71 12.36 6.69 8.97
CA LEU A 71 11.99 6.59 7.55
C LEU A 71 13.13 7.06 6.64
N ALA A 72 13.84 8.13 7.02
CA ALA A 72 14.99 8.61 6.28
C ALA A 72 16.18 7.62 6.34
N ALA A 73 16.47 7.04 7.52
CA ALA A 73 17.52 6.04 7.69
C ALA A 73 17.19 4.74 6.93
N ALA A 74 15.94 4.28 6.98
CA ALA A 74 15.51 3.11 6.23
C ALA A 74 15.61 3.35 4.71
N PHE A 75 15.25 4.53 4.23
CA PHE A 75 15.45 4.90 2.81
C PHE A 75 16.93 4.93 2.43
N ALA A 76 17.79 5.51 3.27
CA ALA A 76 19.23 5.47 3.04
C ALA A 76 19.78 4.04 3.01
N ALA A 77 19.26 3.12 3.84
CA ALA A 77 19.62 1.71 3.80
C ALA A 77 19.17 1.03 2.49
N VAL A 78 17.99 1.35 1.95
CA VAL A 78 17.56 0.86 0.62
C VAL A 78 18.50 1.36 -0.47
N VAL A 79 18.87 2.64 -0.44
CA VAL A 79 19.81 3.23 -1.42
C VAL A 79 21.17 2.59 -1.30
N ALA A 80 21.66 2.31 -0.08
CA ALA A 80 22.94 1.64 0.14
C ALA A 80 22.92 0.21 -0.44
N LEU A 81 21.86 -0.57 -0.21
CA LEU A 81 21.71 -1.90 -0.82
C LEU A 81 21.69 -1.84 -2.35
N ALA A 82 20.98 -0.88 -2.92
CA ALA A 82 20.97 -0.68 -4.38
C ALA A 82 22.35 -0.28 -4.91
N ALA A 83 23.09 0.58 -4.20
CA ALA A 83 24.45 0.98 -4.55
C ALA A 83 25.45 -0.19 -4.46
N ASP A 84 25.24 -1.12 -3.53
CA ASP A 84 26.00 -2.37 -3.42
C ASP A 84 25.69 -3.37 -4.55
N GLY A 85 24.78 -3.01 -5.45
CA GLY A 85 24.40 -3.80 -6.63
C GLY A 85 23.26 -4.78 -6.40
N TYR A 86 22.62 -4.78 -5.21
CA TYR A 86 21.37 -5.53 -5.03
C TYR A 86 20.29 -4.95 -5.93
N GLY A 87 19.59 -5.86 -6.62
CA GLY A 87 18.55 -5.49 -7.57
C GLY A 87 18.98 -5.28 -9.01
N THR A 88 20.29 -5.24 -9.30
CA THR A 88 20.84 -5.14 -10.66
C THR A 88 21.82 -6.28 -10.97
N THR A 89 22.96 -6.31 -10.28
CA THR A 89 24.03 -7.32 -10.46
C THR A 89 24.00 -8.41 -9.41
N LYS A 90 23.38 -8.15 -8.25
CA LYS A 90 23.22 -9.08 -7.15
C LYS A 90 21.75 -9.23 -6.80
N ALA A 91 21.38 -10.41 -6.41
CA ALA A 91 20.11 -10.70 -5.79
C ALA A 91 20.36 -11.50 -4.53
N GLY A 92 19.55 -11.29 -3.49
CA GLY A 92 19.68 -11.97 -2.22
C GLY A 92 18.36 -12.52 -1.75
N ILE A 93 18.43 -13.58 -0.96
CA ILE A 93 17.31 -14.08 -0.18
C ILE A 93 17.78 -14.07 1.26
N ALA A 94 17.10 -13.29 2.09
CA ALA A 94 17.43 -13.08 3.50
C ALA A 94 16.42 -13.76 4.43
N ALA A 95 16.73 -13.75 5.73
CA ALA A 95 15.86 -14.30 6.77
C ALA A 95 15.46 -15.76 6.49
N MET A 96 16.45 -16.61 6.24
CA MET A 96 16.25 -18.06 5.99
C MET A 96 15.28 -18.36 4.82
N GLY A 97 15.28 -17.54 3.79
CA GLY A 97 14.44 -17.75 2.61
C GLY A 97 13.17 -16.91 2.58
N ALA A 98 12.84 -16.18 3.66
CA ALA A 98 11.56 -15.51 3.80
C ALA A 98 11.46 -14.17 3.04
N ILE A 99 12.57 -13.48 2.82
CA ILE A 99 12.61 -12.12 2.25
C ILE A 99 13.51 -12.09 1.02
N ALA A 100 12.96 -11.67 -0.11
CA ALA A 100 13.73 -11.40 -1.32
C ALA A 100 14.29 -9.97 -1.30
N VAL A 101 15.57 -9.85 -1.65
CA VAL A 101 16.28 -8.58 -1.81
C VAL A 101 16.68 -8.46 -3.26
N ASP A 102 15.76 -7.94 -4.06
CA ASP A 102 15.86 -7.80 -5.51
C ASP A 102 15.40 -6.41 -5.97
N GLY A 103 15.53 -6.14 -7.26
CA GLY A 103 15.20 -4.85 -7.84
C GLY A 103 13.78 -4.38 -7.54
N PRO A 104 12.73 -5.20 -7.83
CA PRO A 104 11.37 -4.81 -7.53
C PRO A 104 11.12 -4.56 -6.05
N ALA A 105 11.69 -5.38 -5.13
CA ALA A 105 11.55 -5.18 -3.70
C ALA A 105 12.16 -3.85 -3.26
N LEU A 106 13.41 -3.55 -3.65
CA LEU A 106 14.10 -2.32 -3.28
C LEU A 106 13.43 -1.08 -3.86
N PHE A 107 13.00 -1.12 -5.13
CA PHE A 107 12.29 0.00 -5.77
C PHE A 107 10.97 0.31 -5.05
N LEU A 108 10.18 -0.74 -4.73
CA LEU A 108 8.91 -0.58 -4.04
C LEU A 108 9.10 -0.14 -2.58
N GLN A 109 10.09 -0.70 -1.86
CA GLN A 109 10.45 -0.27 -0.52
C GLN A 109 10.87 1.21 -0.49
N GLY A 110 11.71 1.63 -1.43
CA GLY A 110 12.10 3.04 -1.59
C GLY A 110 10.88 3.95 -1.84
N THR A 111 9.99 3.54 -2.73
CA THR A 111 8.75 4.26 -3.03
C THR A 111 7.83 4.35 -1.80
N ILE A 112 7.66 3.26 -1.05
CA ILE A 112 6.85 3.22 0.17
C ILE A 112 7.44 4.14 1.24
N LEU A 113 8.76 4.11 1.45
CA LEU A 113 9.44 4.93 2.47
C LEU A 113 9.35 6.43 2.16
N LEU A 114 9.58 6.83 0.92
CA LEU A 114 9.42 8.23 0.50
C LEU A 114 7.96 8.68 0.62
N THR A 115 7.02 7.86 0.18
CA THR A 115 5.59 8.13 0.29
C THR A 115 5.15 8.21 1.75
N ALA A 116 5.68 7.35 2.62
CA ALA A 116 5.43 7.38 4.06
C ALA A 116 6.00 8.63 4.72
N LEU A 117 7.20 9.06 4.33
CA LEU A 117 7.80 10.30 4.83
C LEU A 117 6.97 11.53 4.46
N VAL A 118 6.52 11.62 3.20
CA VAL A 118 5.63 12.70 2.75
C VAL A 118 4.27 12.61 3.45
N GLY A 119 3.72 11.42 3.60
CA GLY A 119 2.49 11.15 4.34
C GLY A 119 2.59 11.57 5.81
N LEU A 120 3.70 11.25 6.48
CA LEU A 120 3.98 11.65 7.86
C LEU A 120 3.86 13.18 8.05
N PHE A 121 4.27 13.97 7.07
CA PHE A 121 4.15 15.44 7.15
C PHE A 121 2.68 15.89 7.16
N THR A 122 1.77 15.16 6.52
CA THR A 122 0.32 15.45 6.58
C THR A 122 -0.30 14.98 7.90
N PHE A 123 0.19 13.89 8.49
CA PHE A 123 -0.20 13.44 9.85
C PHE A 123 0.22 14.45 10.92
N ALA A 124 1.34 15.13 10.70
CA ALA A 124 1.89 16.11 11.61
C ALA A 124 1.21 17.50 11.54
N GLU A 125 0.21 17.69 10.64
CA GLU A 125 -0.50 18.97 10.50
C GLU A 125 -1.32 19.30 11.75
N ARG A 126 -1.12 20.51 12.29
CA ARG A 126 -1.77 21.01 13.52
C ARG A 126 -2.40 22.39 13.37
N ARG A 127 -2.49 22.93 12.17
CA ARG A 127 -3.02 24.28 11.90
C ARG A 127 -4.37 24.22 11.17
N LEU A 128 -5.16 23.18 11.46
CA LEU A 128 -6.38 22.90 10.69
C LEU A 128 -7.61 23.70 11.14
N ASP A 129 -7.55 24.42 12.25
CA ASP A 129 -8.65 25.25 12.73
C ASP A 129 -8.20 26.70 12.87
N PRO A 130 -8.59 27.58 11.92
CA PRO A 130 -8.21 28.99 11.96
C PRO A 130 -8.82 29.77 13.14
N GLU A 131 -9.96 29.28 13.69
CA GLU A 131 -10.69 29.93 14.77
C GLU A 131 -10.20 29.52 16.18
N ALA A 132 -9.41 28.47 16.26
CA ALA A 132 -8.86 28.00 17.52
C ALA A 132 -7.70 28.88 18.01
N HIS A 133 -8.00 30.07 18.53
CA HIS A 133 -7.04 31.03 19.09
C HIS A 133 -6.03 30.34 20.02
N GLY A 134 -4.85 30.00 19.51
CA GLY A 134 -3.75 29.38 20.26
C GLY A 134 -3.81 27.86 20.47
N ASN A 135 -4.91 27.19 20.18
CA ASN A 135 -5.02 25.73 20.26
C ASN A 135 -4.64 25.06 18.94
N ARG A 136 -3.66 24.17 18.98
CA ARG A 136 -3.24 23.38 17.84
C ARG A 136 -4.27 22.27 17.59
N VAL A 137 -4.94 22.31 16.44
CA VAL A 137 -5.96 21.34 16.04
C VAL A 137 -5.46 20.52 14.87
N ASP A 138 -5.42 19.19 15.06
CA ASP A 138 -5.05 18.20 14.06
C ASP A 138 -6.29 17.47 13.48
N SER A 139 -6.06 16.53 12.57
CA SER A 139 -7.11 15.70 11.95
C SER A 139 -7.61 14.57 12.85
N PHE A 140 -6.93 14.31 13.99
CA PHE A 140 -7.18 13.14 14.82
C PHE A 140 -7.98 13.47 16.08
N ALA A 141 -8.71 12.50 16.60
CA ALA A 141 -9.47 12.63 17.84
C ALA A 141 -8.54 12.94 19.01
N ALA A 142 -8.97 13.86 19.89
CA ALA A 142 -8.15 14.23 21.06
C ALA A 142 -7.97 13.06 22.05
N GLN A 143 -8.95 12.17 22.12
CA GLN A 143 -8.91 10.96 22.92
C GLN A 143 -9.77 9.88 22.24
N ALA A 144 -9.15 8.80 21.80
CA ALA A 144 -9.81 7.73 21.04
C ALA A 144 -10.93 7.03 21.80
N ALA A 145 -10.77 6.86 23.12
CA ALA A 145 -11.73 6.17 23.99
C ALA A 145 -12.95 7.03 24.40
N SER A 146 -12.95 8.35 24.15
CA SER A 146 -14.08 9.19 24.51
C SER A 146 -15.25 9.06 23.52
N VAL A 147 -16.48 9.10 24.06
CA VAL A 147 -17.70 9.11 23.23
C VAL A 147 -17.75 10.42 22.42
N PRO A 148 -18.03 10.37 21.10
CA PRO A 148 -18.11 11.56 20.27
C PRO A 148 -19.12 12.59 20.82
N GLY A 149 -18.67 13.86 20.95
CA GLY A 149 -19.50 14.96 21.46
C GLY A 149 -19.71 15.01 22.97
N SER A 150 -19.14 14.06 23.73
CA SER A 150 -19.24 14.02 25.19
C SER A 150 -18.47 15.13 25.88
N ASP A 151 -18.80 15.42 27.14
CA ASP A 151 -18.07 16.41 27.94
C ASP A 151 -16.61 15.97 28.22
N SER A 152 -16.34 14.67 28.26
CA SER A 152 -14.97 14.15 28.35
C SER A 152 -14.14 14.52 27.13
N GLU A 153 -14.69 14.39 25.92
CA GLU A 153 -14.01 14.80 24.68
C GLU A 153 -13.79 16.32 24.65
N LYS A 154 -14.82 17.12 25.01
CA LYS A 154 -14.68 18.59 25.08
C LYS A 154 -13.60 19.02 26.08
N LYS A 155 -13.54 18.36 27.25
CA LYS A 155 -12.47 18.61 28.27
C LYS A 155 -11.09 18.21 27.72
N ALA A 156 -10.95 17.08 27.04
CA ALA A 156 -9.71 16.65 26.43
C ALA A 156 -9.23 17.63 25.34
N VAL A 157 -10.14 18.09 24.49
CA VAL A 157 -9.85 19.12 23.47
C VAL A 157 -9.40 20.42 24.12
N LYS A 158 -10.14 20.89 25.16
CA LYS A 158 -9.81 22.11 25.89
C LYS A 158 -8.47 22.01 26.63
N ALA A 159 -8.12 20.81 27.12
CA ALA A 159 -6.83 20.52 27.74
C ALA A 159 -5.67 20.38 26.73
N GLY A 160 -5.94 20.49 25.44
CA GLY A 160 -4.92 20.38 24.38
C GLY A 160 -4.38 18.97 24.17
N PHE A 161 -5.17 17.93 24.51
CA PHE A 161 -4.76 16.56 24.23
C PHE A 161 -4.73 16.31 22.72
N THR A 162 -3.67 15.61 22.29
CA THR A 162 -3.45 15.19 20.90
C THR A 162 -3.10 13.71 20.90
N THR A 163 -3.62 12.99 19.92
CA THR A 163 -3.31 11.58 19.72
C THR A 163 -1.96 11.46 19.03
N THR A 164 -0.97 10.95 19.74
CA THR A 164 0.40 10.75 19.23
C THR A 164 0.67 9.29 18.84
N GLU A 165 -0.22 8.37 19.22
CA GLU A 165 -0.18 6.95 18.85
C GLU A 165 -0.27 6.72 17.32
N VAL A 166 -0.72 7.72 16.57
CA VAL A 166 -0.78 7.68 15.10
C VAL A 166 0.60 7.49 14.46
N PHE A 167 1.68 7.97 15.10
CA PHE A 167 3.04 7.84 14.58
C PHE A 167 3.57 6.40 14.64
N PRO A 168 3.57 5.70 15.81
CA PRO A 168 3.96 4.29 15.84
C PRO A 168 3.03 3.40 15.02
N LEU A 169 1.72 3.66 14.96
CA LEU A 169 0.79 2.93 14.10
C LEU A 169 1.14 3.09 12.62
N LEU A 170 1.52 4.31 12.18
CA LEU A 170 2.02 4.54 10.83
C LEU A 170 3.28 3.71 10.56
N LEU A 171 4.23 3.69 11.48
CA LEU A 171 5.49 2.93 11.33
C LEU A 171 5.25 1.42 11.28
N PHE A 172 4.35 0.87 12.10
CA PHE A 172 3.96 -0.54 11.98
C PHE A 172 3.33 -0.85 10.62
N ALA A 173 2.46 0.03 10.13
CA ALA A 173 1.90 -0.13 8.79
C ALA A 173 3.00 -0.12 7.72
N VAL A 174 3.94 0.82 7.79
CA VAL A 174 5.08 0.89 6.86
C VAL A 174 5.93 -0.38 6.95
N ALA A 175 6.23 -0.88 8.16
CA ALA A 175 7.02 -2.10 8.33
C ALA A 175 6.41 -3.29 7.59
N GLY A 176 5.11 -3.54 7.76
CA GLY A 176 4.41 -4.57 7.01
C GLY A 176 4.40 -4.33 5.49
N MET A 177 4.25 -3.07 5.06
CA MET A 177 4.29 -2.72 3.63
C MET A 177 5.68 -2.92 3.00
N LEU A 178 6.78 -2.81 3.76
CA LEU A 178 8.12 -3.10 3.26
C LEU A 178 8.35 -4.60 3.04
N ILE A 179 7.77 -5.44 3.91
CA ILE A 179 7.89 -6.89 3.83
C ILE A 179 7.00 -7.46 2.72
N PHE A 180 5.78 -6.94 2.57
CA PHE A 180 4.74 -7.52 1.71
C PHE A 180 5.17 -7.74 0.24
N PRO A 181 5.76 -6.75 -0.48
CA PRO A 181 6.27 -6.94 -1.84
C PRO A 181 7.60 -7.72 -1.90
N ALA A 182 8.29 -7.86 -0.78
CA ALA A 182 9.55 -8.57 -0.66
C ALA A 182 9.39 -10.00 -0.12
N ALA A 183 8.19 -10.42 0.30
CA ALA A 183 7.93 -11.77 0.79
C ALA A 183 8.31 -12.81 -0.24
N ASN A 184 9.03 -13.85 0.18
CA ASN A 184 9.49 -14.95 -0.67
C ASN A 184 8.89 -16.31 -0.27
N ASP A 185 7.95 -16.29 0.67
CA ASP A 185 7.10 -17.42 1.02
C ASP A 185 5.68 -16.95 1.35
N LEU A 186 4.72 -17.89 1.29
CA LEU A 186 3.30 -17.58 1.48
C LEU A 186 2.97 -17.19 2.92
N LEU A 187 3.69 -17.70 3.92
CA LEU A 187 3.45 -17.38 5.33
C LEU A 187 3.92 -15.96 5.64
N THR A 188 5.12 -15.61 5.20
CA THR A 188 5.66 -14.23 5.32
C THR A 188 4.77 -13.23 4.59
N LEU A 189 4.25 -13.57 3.42
CA LEU A 189 3.27 -12.76 2.70
C LEU A 189 2.03 -12.48 3.57
N PHE A 190 1.45 -13.53 4.16
CA PHE A 190 0.26 -13.41 5.00
C PHE A 190 0.52 -12.58 6.27
N VAL A 191 1.62 -12.86 6.96
CA VAL A 191 2.00 -12.09 8.16
C VAL A 191 2.21 -10.61 7.82
N ALA A 192 2.91 -10.31 6.73
CA ALA A 192 3.10 -8.93 6.28
C ALA A 192 1.78 -8.23 5.97
N LEU A 193 0.83 -8.94 5.32
CA LEU A 193 -0.53 -8.46 5.05
C LEU A 193 -1.25 -8.01 6.32
N GLU A 194 -1.18 -8.82 7.38
CA GLU A 194 -1.83 -8.50 8.65
C GLU A 194 -1.09 -7.40 9.42
N VAL A 195 0.24 -7.41 9.42
CA VAL A 195 1.06 -6.40 10.11
C VAL A 195 0.78 -4.99 9.62
N PHE A 196 0.56 -4.77 8.31
CA PHE A 196 0.21 -3.43 7.85
C PHE A 196 -1.29 -3.12 7.93
N SER A 197 -2.14 -4.14 7.90
CA SER A 197 -3.59 -3.95 7.86
C SER A 197 -4.16 -3.53 9.22
N LEU A 198 -3.74 -4.18 10.30
CA LEU A 198 -4.24 -3.92 11.65
C LEU A 198 -4.04 -2.46 12.09
N PRO A 199 -2.85 -1.84 11.95
CA PRO A 199 -2.69 -0.43 12.27
C PRO A 199 -3.56 0.49 11.42
N LEU A 200 -3.77 0.16 10.13
CA LEU A 200 -4.62 0.96 9.26
C LEU A 200 -6.10 0.92 9.66
N TYR A 201 -6.59 -0.23 10.14
CA TYR A 201 -7.96 -0.32 10.67
C TYR A 201 -8.15 0.65 11.85
N LEU A 202 -7.18 0.70 12.77
CA LEU A 202 -7.20 1.62 13.91
C LEU A 202 -7.09 3.08 13.46
N LEU A 203 -6.16 3.40 12.57
CA LEU A 203 -5.97 4.76 12.05
C LEU A 203 -7.23 5.30 11.37
N CYS A 204 -8.00 4.45 10.67
CA CYS A 204 -9.25 4.85 10.03
C CYS A 204 -10.32 5.29 11.04
N ALA A 205 -10.30 4.81 12.30
CA ALA A 205 -11.26 5.15 13.35
C ALA A 205 -11.02 6.50 14.04
N LEU A 206 -9.87 7.15 13.78
CA LEU A 206 -9.35 8.24 14.60
C LEU A 206 -9.71 9.64 14.07
N ALA A 207 -10.70 9.82 13.18
CA ALA A 207 -11.06 11.17 12.71
C ALA A 207 -11.58 12.04 13.86
N ARG A 208 -11.10 13.28 13.92
CA ARG A 208 -11.55 14.27 14.93
C ARG A 208 -12.98 14.72 14.72
N ARG A 209 -13.36 14.99 13.49
CA ARG A 209 -14.71 15.35 13.07
C ARG A 209 -15.38 14.18 12.37
N LYS A 210 -16.71 14.12 12.35
CA LYS A 210 -17.47 13.03 11.73
C LYS A 210 -17.07 11.65 12.29
N ARG A 211 -16.83 11.55 13.60
CA ARG A 211 -16.28 10.35 14.26
C ARG A 211 -17.10 9.08 14.00
N LEU A 212 -18.44 9.17 14.00
CA LEU A 212 -19.30 8.00 13.74
C LEU A 212 -19.04 7.43 12.33
N MET A 213 -18.89 8.30 11.32
CA MET A 213 -18.55 7.88 9.96
C MET A 213 -17.15 7.24 9.90
N SER A 214 -16.19 7.77 10.67
CA SER A 214 -14.85 7.22 10.78
C SER A 214 -14.82 5.85 11.45
N GLN A 215 -15.61 5.68 12.52
CA GLN A 215 -15.74 4.39 13.19
C GLN A 215 -16.45 3.36 12.30
N GLU A 216 -17.52 3.75 11.59
CA GLU A 216 -18.17 2.91 10.60
C GLU A 216 -17.21 2.48 9.48
N ALA A 217 -16.42 3.41 8.96
CA ALA A 217 -15.40 3.12 7.96
C ALA A 217 -14.36 2.11 8.47
N ALA A 218 -13.90 2.28 9.71
CA ALA A 218 -12.95 1.35 10.33
C ALA A 218 -13.52 -0.05 10.52
N VAL A 219 -14.77 -0.15 11.00
CA VAL A 219 -15.46 -1.44 11.17
C VAL A 219 -15.66 -2.12 9.81
N LYS A 220 -16.13 -1.39 8.79
CA LYS A 220 -16.27 -1.93 7.43
C LYS A 220 -14.92 -2.41 6.88
N TYR A 221 -13.85 -1.64 7.07
CA TYR A 221 -12.53 -2.01 6.58
C TYR A 221 -12.00 -3.25 7.30
N PHE A 222 -12.18 -3.32 8.63
CA PHE A 222 -11.79 -4.48 9.43
C PHE A 222 -12.56 -5.74 9.01
N LEU A 223 -13.90 -5.69 8.96
CA LEU A 223 -14.72 -6.86 8.66
C LEU A 223 -14.47 -7.38 7.25
N LEU A 224 -14.47 -6.50 6.24
CA LEU A 224 -14.21 -6.90 4.86
C LEU A 224 -12.75 -7.33 4.67
N GLY A 225 -11.80 -6.69 5.37
CA GLY A 225 -10.40 -7.06 5.36
C GLY A 225 -10.16 -8.43 5.99
N ALA A 226 -10.70 -8.69 7.17
CA ALA A 226 -10.61 -9.99 7.85
C ALA A 226 -11.21 -11.12 7.00
N PHE A 227 -12.33 -10.85 6.31
CA PHE A 227 -12.94 -11.80 5.39
C PHE A 227 -12.03 -12.10 4.19
N ALA A 228 -11.43 -11.06 3.59
CA ALA A 228 -10.47 -11.23 2.49
C ALA A 228 -9.20 -11.98 2.95
N SER A 229 -8.71 -11.70 4.16
CA SER A 229 -7.58 -12.40 4.76
C SER A 229 -7.87 -13.88 5.00
N ALA A 230 -9.09 -14.22 5.45
CA ALA A 230 -9.50 -15.60 5.62
C ALA A 230 -9.47 -16.39 4.29
N PHE A 231 -9.97 -15.79 3.20
CA PHE A 231 -9.85 -16.39 1.86
C PHE A 231 -8.41 -16.51 1.39
N THR A 232 -7.59 -15.49 1.65
CA THR A 232 -6.15 -15.54 1.34
C THR A 232 -5.47 -16.69 2.06
N LEU A 233 -5.72 -16.85 3.37
CA LEU A 233 -5.14 -17.92 4.18
C LEU A 233 -5.63 -19.30 3.72
N PHE A 234 -6.91 -19.41 3.36
CA PHE A 234 -7.44 -20.66 2.82
C PHE A 234 -6.82 -21.00 1.46
N GLY A 235 -6.61 -19.99 0.58
CA GLY A 235 -5.86 -20.16 -0.66
C GLY A 235 -4.44 -20.64 -0.44
N ILE A 236 -3.75 -20.07 0.55
CA ILE A 236 -2.41 -20.49 0.98
C ILE A 236 -2.42 -21.96 1.45
N ALA A 237 -3.40 -22.35 2.25
CA ALA A 237 -3.53 -23.73 2.72
C ALA A 237 -3.73 -24.73 1.59
N LEU A 238 -4.54 -24.37 0.57
CA LEU A 238 -4.75 -25.22 -0.62
C LEU A 238 -3.47 -25.34 -1.46
N LEU A 239 -2.75 -24.24 -1.67
CA LEU A 239 -1.46 -24.25 -2.39
C LEU A 239 -0.40 -25.06 -1.64
N TYR A 240 -0.38 -24.97 -0.29
CA TYR A 240 0.46 -25.83 0.54
C TYR A 240 0.06 -27.29 0.42
N GLY A 241 -1.24 -27.60 0.44
CA GLY A 241 -1.75 -28.95 0.24
C GLY A 241 -1.37 -29.54 -1.13
N TYR A 242 -1.27 -28.68 -2.17
CA TYR A 242 -0.84 -29.09 -3.51
C TYR A 242 0.68 -29.29 -3.60
N SER A 243 1.48 -28.35 -3.06
CA SER A 243 2.93 -28.29 -3.28
C SER A 243 3.77 -28.85 -2.13
N GLY A 244 3.18 -29.03 -0.94
CA GLY A 244 3.90 -29.42 0.28
C GLY A 244 4.87 -28.34 0.79
N SER A 245 4.84 -27.13 0.24
CA SER A 245 5.79 -26.07 0.58
C SER A 245 5.12 -24.70 0.67
N MET A 246 5.71 -23.81 1.49
CA MET A 246 5.36 -22.39 1.53
C MET A 246 6.28 -21.53 0.64
N SER A 247 7.46 -22.05 0.26
CA SER A 247 8.46 -21.34 -0.55
C SER A 247 7.96 -21.08 -1.97
N TYR A 248 8.11 -19.86 -2.44
CA TYR A 248 7.71 -19.46 -3.80
C TYR A 248 8.42 -20.26 -4.88
N ALA A 249 9.73 -20.46 -4.73
CA ALA A 249 10.53 -21.23 -5.69
C ALA A 249 10.05 -22.69 -5.78
N THR A 250 9.82 -23.34 -4.63
CA THR A 250 9.36 -24.74 -4.61
C THR A 250 7.95 -24.87 -5.20
N ILE A 251 7.02 -23.95 -4.86
CA ILE A 251 5.67 -23.98 -5.42
C ILE A 251 5.74 -23.84 -6.95
N ALA A 252 6.54 -22.90 -7.47
CA ALA A 252 6.70 -22.71 -8.90
C ALA A 252 7.25 -23.97 -9.59
N GLN A 253 8.26 -24.62 -8.99
CA GLN A 253 8.83 -25.87 -9.51
C GLN A 253 7.80 -27.00 -9.55
N VAL A 254 6.96 -27.12 -8.51
CA VAL A 254 5.88 -28.12 -8.48
C VAL A 254 4.83 -27.84 -9.56
N VAL A 255 4.44 -26.58 -9.74
CA VAL A 255 3.50 -26.13 -10.78
C VAL A 255 4.05 -26.41 -12.18
N ASP A 256 5.36 -26.20 -12.39
CA ASP A 256 6.02 -26.45 -13.67
C ASP A 256 6.39 -27.94 -13.90
N GLY A 257 6.14 -28.83 -12.93
CA GLY A 257 6.44 -30.27 -13.01
C GLY A 257 7.95 -30.59 -13.02
N THR A 258 8.79 -29.71 -12.47
CA THR A 258 10.26 -29.80 -12.55
C THR A 258 10.92 -30.29 -11.24
N VAL A 259 10.15 -30.75 -10.25
CA VAL A 259 10.69 -31.20 -8.95
C VAL A 259 11.33 -32.58 -9.08
N PRO A 260 12.64 -32.74 -8.75
CA PRO A 260 13.38 -34.00 -8.96
C PRO A 260 12.99 -35.14 -8.01
N ASP A 261 12.56 -34.85 -6.78
CA ASP A 261 12.25 -35.83 -5.74
C ASP A 261 10.92 -35.52 -5.05
N VAL A 262 9.86 -36.12 -5.56
CA VAL A 262 8.54 -36.04 -4.93
C VAL A 262 8.43 -37.12 -3.86
N THR A 263 8.20 -36.71 -2.60
CA THR A 263 7.85 -37.69 -1.56
C THR A 263 6.56 -38.41 -1.91
N PRO A 264 6.40 -39.72 -1.59
CA PRO A 264 5.18 -40.45 -1.92
C PRO A 264 3.87 -39.80 -1.45
N ALA A 265 3.91 -39.09 -0.32
CA ALA A 265 2.78 -38.32 0.20
C ALA A 265 2.39 -37.13 -0.68
N LEU A 266 3.34 -36.53 -1.39
CA LEU A 266 3.08 -35.45 -2.36
C LEU A 266 2.59 -36.00 -3.71
N ALA A 267 3.03 -37.19 -4.10
CA ALA A 267 2.63 -37.81 -5.36
C ALA A 267 1.11 -38.01 -5.48
N ASP A 268 0.43 -38.28 -4.35
CA ASP A 268 -1.02 -38.46 -4.31
C ASP A 268 -1.81 -37.13 -4.44
N THR A 269 -1.20 -36.00 -4.12
CA THR A 269 -1.82 -34.64 -4.20
C THR A 269 -1.35 -33.85 -5.42
N MET A 270 -0.19 -34.18 -5.97
CA MET A 270 0.30 -33.66 -7.25
C MET A 270 -0.57 -34.17 -8.39
N GLY A 271 -1.17 -33.23 -9.12
CA GLY A 271 -2.12 -33.54 -10.19
C GLY A 271 -3.59 -33.27 -9.81
N ASN A 272 -3.85 -32.78 -8.59
CA ASN A 272 -5.17 -32.27 -8.26
C ASN A 272 -5.25 -30.78 -8.65
N ASP A 273 -5.51 -30.51 -9.91
CA ASP A 273 -5.64 -29.15 -10.48
C ASP A 273 -6.64 -28.29 -9.72
N ALA A 274 -7.63 -28.89 -9.05
CA ALA A 274 -8.60 -28.15 -8.25
C ALA A 274 -7.95 -27.47 -7.02
N LEU A 275 -7.03 -28.15 -6.33
CA LEU A 275 -6.29 -27.54 -5.21
C LEU A 275 -5.44 -26.36 -5.69
N LEU A 276 -4.75 -26.53 -6.81
CA LEU A 276 -3.91 -25.50 -7.40
C LEU A 276 -4.72 -24.29 -7.86
N LEU A 277 -5.74 -24.52 -8.70
CA LEU A 277 -6.50 -23.42 -9.32
C LEU A 277 -7.37 -22.67 -8.30
N VAL A 278 -8.05 -23.39 -7.39
CA VAL A 278 -8.84 -22.76 -6.33
C VAL A 278 -7.93 -22.04 -5.33
N GLY A 279 -6.80 -22.65 -4.95
CA GLY A 279 -5.81 -22.04 -4.08
C GLY A 279 -5.24 -20.73 -4.66
N ALA A 280 -4.82 -20.77 -5.92
CA ALA A 280 -4.34 -19.60 -6.65
C ALA A 280 -5.41 -18.51 -6.78
N ALA A 281 -6.65 -18.88 -7.12
CA ALA A 281 -7.76 -17.95 -7.25
C ALA A 281 -8.07 -17.23 -5.93
N LEU A 282 -8.11 -17.94 -4.80
CA LEU A 282 -8.38 -17.38 -3.48
C LEU A 282 -7.23 -16.47 -2.99
N LEU A 283 -5.99 -16.86 -3.22
CA LEU A 283 -4.83 -16.04 -2.93
C LEU A 283 -4.85 -14.72 -3.72
N VAL A 284 -5.06 -14.82 -5.04
CA VAL A 284 -5.14 -13.64 -5.93
C VAL A 284 -6.34 -12.75 -5.58
N MET A 285 -7.49 -13.35 -5.20
CA MET A 285 -8.66 -12.61 -4.73
C MET A 285 -8.34 -11.70 -3.53
N GLY A 286 -7.60 -12.21 -2.53
CA GLY A 286 -7.17 -11.42 -1.39
C GLY A 286 -6.22 -10.27 -1.76
N LEU A 287 -5.31 -10.50 -2.71
CA LEU A 287 -4.44 -9.46 -3.25
C LEU A 287 -5.25 -8.41 -4.05
N LEU A 288 -6.22 -8.81 -4.85
CA LEU A 288 -7.12 -7.91 -5.58
C LEU A 288 -8.00 -7.07 -4.63
N PHE A 289 -8.41 -7.62 -3.48
CA PHE A 289 -9.07 -6.85 -2.43
C PHE A 289 -8.17 -5.72 -1.93
N LYS A 290 -6.89 -5.98 -1.66
CA LYS A 290 -5.94 -4.94 -1.21
C LYS A 290 -5.63 -3.90 -2.30
N VAL A 291 -5.57 -4.30 -3.54
CA VAL A 291 -5.45 -3.40 -4.70
C VAL A 291 -6.69 -2.51 -4.86
N GLY A 292 -7.86 -3.00 -4.44
CA GLY A 292 -9.15 -2.34 -4.63
C GLY A 292 -9.72 -2.56 -6.03
N ALA A 293 -9.49 -3.74 -6.62
CA ALA A 293 -10.02 -4.10 -7.92
C ALA A 293 -11.46 -4.64 -7.83
N VAL A 294 -12.27 -4.40 -8.85
CA VAL A 294 -13.64 -4.92 -8.94
C VAL A 294 -13.61 -6.44 -9.18
N PRO A 295 -14.42 -7.23 -8.46
CA PRO A 295 -15.53 -6.86 -7.57
C PRO A 295 -15.13 -6.58 -6.10
N PHE A 296 -13.87 -6.74 -5.74
CA PHE A 296 -13.39 -6.70 -4.35
C PHE A 296 -13.12 -5.27 -3.82
N HIS A 297 -13.57 -4.24 -4.52
CA HIS A 297 -13.31 -2.81 -4.26
C HIS A 297 -14.24 -2.16 -3.25
N MET A 298 -15.31 -2.82 -2.80
CA MET A 298 -16.46 -2.21 -2.09
C MET A 298 -16.07 -1.46 -0.80
N TRP A 299 -14.95 -1.84 -0.16
CA TRP A 299 -14.45 -1.17 1.03
C TRP A 299 -13.86 0.23 0.72
N THR A 300 -13.29 0.43 -0.47
CA THR A 300 -12.47 1.60 -0.80
C THR A 300 -13.24 2.93 -0.72
N PRO A 301 -14.45 3.10 -1.30
CA PRO A 301 -15.15 4.38 -1.25
C PRO A 301 -15.58 4.78 0.15
N ASP A 302 -16.10 3.84 0.94
CA ASP A 302 -16.60 4.11 2.28
C ASP A 302 -15.46 4.40 3.25
N VAL A 303 -14.37 3.64 3.17
CA VAL A 303 -13.19 3.82 4.02
C VAL A 303 -12.48 5.13 3.69
N TYR A 304 -12.32 5.46 2.41
CA TYR A 304 -11.67 6.72 2.02
C TYR A 304 -12.48 7.93 2.46
N GLN A 305 -13.80 7.85 2.40
CA GLN A 305 -14.68 8.94 2.85
C GLN A 305 -14.64 9.12 4.37
N GLY A 306 -14.67 8.04 5.14
CA GLY A 306 -14.79 8.10 6.59
C GLY A 306 -13.49 8.29 7.35
N ALA A 307 -12.38 7.75 6.87
CA ALA A 307 -11.07 7.88 7.52
C ALA A 307 -10.59 9.34 7.57
N PRO A 308 -9.71 9.72 8.52
CA PRO A 308 -9.01 11.00 8.48
C PRO A 308 -8.30 11.20 7.15
N THR A 309 -8.37 12.38 6.54
CA THR A 309 -7.82 12.60 5.19
C THR A 309 -6.32 12.31 5.07
N PRO A 310 -5.45 12.63 6.06
CA PRO A 310 -4.05 12.18 6.02
C PRO A 310 -3.90 10.67 5.94
N VAL A 311 -4.72 9.90 6.70
CA VAL A 311 -4.73 8.44 6.65
C VAL A 311 -5.19 7.94 5.28
N THR A 312 -6.25 8.54 4.73
CA THR A 312 -6.75 8.21 3.39
C THR A 312 -5.67 8.43 2.33
N GLY A 313 -4.97 9.57 2.37
CA GLY A 313 -3.90 9.89 1.42
C GLY A 313 -2.74 8.90 1.48
N PHE A 314 -2.26 8.60 2.68
CA PHE A 314 -1.21 7.60 2.90
C PHE A 314 -1.65 6.21 2.45
N MET A 315 -2.84 5.78 2.86
CA MET A 315 -3.38 4.47 2.51
C MET A 315 -3.60 4.34 1.00
N ALA A 316 -4.17 5.35 0.35
CA ALA A 316 -4.42 5.33 -1.09
C ALA A 316 -3.13 5.25 -1.93
N ALA A 317 -2.03 5.77 -1.42
CA ALA A 317 -0.72 5.74 -2.06
C ALA A 317 0.08 4.48 -1.69
N ALA A 318 0.51 4.36 -0.42
CA ALA A 318 1.49 3.36 0.01
C ALA A 318 0.95 1.93 -0.01
N THR A 319 -0.32 1.69 0.41
CA THR A 319 -0.87 0.33 0.38
C THR A 319 -1.01 -0.21 -1.03
N LYS A 320 -1.28 0.66 -2.00
CA LYS A 320 -1.39 0.26 -3.41
C LYS A 320 -0.04 -0.17 -3.96
N VAL A 321 1.04 0.54 -3.62
CA VAL A 321 2.41 0.14 -3.98
C VAL A 321 2.74 -1.24 -3.42
N ALA A 322 2.49 -1.46 -2.14
CA ALA A 322 2.76 -2.74 -1.48
C ALA A 322 1.91 -3.88 -2.08
N ALA A 323 0.62 -3.65 -2.30
CA ALA A 323 -0.31 -4.66 -2.81
C ALA A 323 -0.02 -5.07 -4.26
N PHE A 324 0.29 -4.11 -5.13
CA PHE A 324 0.71 -4.43 -6.50
C PHE A 324 2.06 -5.12 -6.55
N GLY A 325 3.00 -4.75 -5.67
CA GLY A 325 4.28 -5.43 -5.57
C GLY A 325 4.13 -6.90 -5.20
N ALA A 326 3.30 -7.20 -4.19
CA ALA A 326 2.98 -8.57 -3.81
C ALA A 326 2.23 -9.32 -4.93
N LEU A 327 1.27 -8.68 -5.60
CA LEU A 327 0.55 -9.27 -6.73
C LEU A 327 1.49 -9.62 -7.89
N LEU A 328 2.40 -8.70 -8.27
CA LEU A 328 3.41 -8.97 -9.28
C LEU A 328 4.28 -10.18 -8.90
N ARG A 329 4.80 -10.20 -7.65
CA ARG A 329 5.65 -11.30 -7.20
C ARG A 329 4.91 -12.63 -7.22
N VAL A 330 3.67 -12.71 -6.73
CA VAL A 330 2.87 -13.93 -6.78
C VAL A 330 2.63 -14.40 -8.22
N LEU A 331 2.23 -13.51 -9.12
CA LEU A 331 1.92 -13.91 -10.51
C LEU A 331 3.16 -14.27 -11.34
N TYR A 332 4.30 -13.60 -11.07
CA TYR A 332 5.51 -13.76 -11.90
C TYR A 332 6.52 -14.75 -11.32
N VAL A 333 6.50 -14.98 -9.99
CA VAL A 333 7.44 -15.88 -9.32
C VAL A 333 6.77 -17.19 -8.88
N VAL A 334 5.56 -17.11 -8.25
CA VAL A 334 4.87 -18.30 -7.73
C VAL A 334 4.07 -19.03 -8.81
N LEU A 335 3.37 -18.27 -9.67
CA LEU A 335 2.38 -18.79 -10.62
C LEU A 335 2.73 -18.51 -12.10
N PRO A 336 4.02 -18.57 -12.53
CA PRO A 336 4.35 -18.35 -13.93
C PRO A 336 3.76 -19.46 -14.83
N GLY A 337 3.74 -20.73 -14.37
CA GLY A 337 3.18 -21.87 -15.09
C GLY A 337 1.66 -21.75 -15.32
N LEU A 338 0.95 -21.04 -14.44
CA LEU A 338 -0.50 -20.78 -14.59
C LEU A 338 -0.81 -19.51 -15.40
N ARG A 339 0.14 -18.98 -16.18
CA ARG A 339 -0.05 -17.74 -16.94
C ARG A 339 -1.26 -17.77 -17.86
N TRP A 340 -1.55 -18.90 -18.46
CA TRP A 340 -2.69 -19.08 -19.38
C TRP A 340 -4.04 -19.14 -18.65
N ASP A 341 -4.04 -19.49 -17.35
CA ASP A 341 -5.23 -19.56 -16.51
C ASP A 341 -5.55 -18.20 -15.88
N TRP A 342 -4.56 -17.57 -15.20
CA TRP A 342 -4.83 -16.32 -14.50
C TRP A 342 -4.94 -15.10 -15.43
N ARG A 343 -4.26 -15.09 -16.59
CA ARG A 343 -4.25 -13.94 -17.50
C ARG A 343 -5.64 -13.57 -18.03
N PRO A 344 -6.50 -14.49 -18.53
CA PRO A 344 -7.86 -14.17 -18.95
C PRO A 344 -8.74 -13.62 -17.82
N VAL A 345 -8.61 -14.17 -16.61
CA VAL A 345 -9.33 -13.70 -15.42
C VAL A 345 -8.92 -12.26 -15.10
N MET A 346 -7.62 -11.99 -15.10
CA MET A 346 -7.10 -10.65 -14.85
C MET A 346 -7.52 -9.64 -15.93
N TRP A 347 -7.71 -10.06 -17.19
CA TRP A 347 -8.30 -9.23 -18.24
C TRP A 347 -9.71 -8.79 -17.87
N ALA A 348 -10.58 -9.71 -17.50
CA ALA A 348 -11.95 -9.41 -17.08
C ALA A 348 -11.96 -8.45 -15.87
N VAL A 349 -11.15 -8.75 -14.86
CA VAL A 349 -11.00 -7.90 -13.66
C VAL A 349 -10.52 -6.50 -14.03
N ALA A 350 -9.51 -6.36 -14.88
CA ALA A 350 -8.98 -5.06 -15.29
C ALA A 350 -10.02 -4.24 -16.06
N ILE A 351 -10.72 -4.84 -17.03
CA ILE A 351 -11.77 -4.17 -17.82
C ILE A 351 -12.87 -3.65 -16.90
N VAL A 352 -13.43 -4.52 -16.07
CA VAL A 352 -14.52 -4.14 -15.16
C VAL A 352 -14.06 -3.09 -14.15
N THR A 353 -12.82 -3.19 -13.65
CA THR A 353 -12.24 -2.23 -12.70
C THR A 353 -12.06 -0.85 -13.34
N MET A 354 -11.54 -0.77 -14.55
CA MET A 354 -11.40 0.49 -15.30
C MET A 354 -12.75 1.16 -15.54
N LEU A 355 -13.70 0.41 -16.08
CA LEU A 355 -15.02 0.91 -16.44
C LEU A 355 -15.84 1.29 -15.20
N ALA A 356 -15.97 0.42 -14.21
CA ALA A 356 -16.73 0.70 -13.00
C ALA A 356 -16.15 1.89 -12.24
N GLY A 357 -14.81 1.94 -12.07
CA GLY A 357 -14.15 3.06 -11.42
C GLY A 357 -14.42 4.40 -12.14
N ALA A 358 -14.29 4.43 -13.46
CA ALA A 358 -14.49 5.63 -14.24
C ALA A 358 -15.96 6.10 -14.28
N VAL A 359 -16.90 5.18 -14.53
CA VAL A 359 -18.33 5.51 -14.66
C VAL A 359 -18.94 5.92 -13.31
N VAL A 360 -18.68 5.17 -12.24
CA VAL A 360 -19.26 5.48 -10.93
C VAL A 360 -18.67 6.77 -10.34
N ALA A 361 -17.41 7.11 -10.65
CA ALA A 361 -16.81 8.39 -10.24
C ALA A 361 -17.61 9.62 -10.74
N ILE A 362 -18.25 9.53 -11.91
CA ILE A 362 -19.06 10.63 -12.47
C ILE A 362 -20.22 11.02 -11.55
N THR A 363 -20.83 10.04 -10.90
CA THR A 363 -22.01 10.26 -10.05
C THR A 363 -21.68 10.75 -8.64
N GLN A 364 -20.41 10.76 -8.27
CA GLN A 364 -20.02 11.13 -6.90
C GLN A 364 -20.17 12.63 -6.67
N THR A 365 -20.65 12.95 -5.46
CA THR A 365 -20.82 14.31 -4.94
C THR A 365 -19.86 14.66 -3.80
N ASP A 366 -19.12 13.67 -3.31
CA ASP A 366 -18.10 13.81 -2.28
C ASP A 366 -16.71 13.66 -2.93
N ILE A 367 -15.78 14.58 -2.65
CA ILE A 367 -14.45 14.61 -3.28
C ILE A 367 -13.61 13.39 -2.89
N LYS A 368 -13.72 12.89 -1.65
CA LYS A 368 -12.97 11.72 -1.20
C LYS A 368 -13.49 10.45 -1.86
N ARG A 369 -14.82 10.32 -2.03
CA ARG A 369 -15.41 9.19 -2.78
C ARG A 369 -15.06 9.26 -4.27
N LEU A 370 -15.06 10.46 -4.86
CA LEU A 370 -14.63 10.64 -6.24
C LEU A 370 -13.18 10.19 -6.43
N LEU A 371 -12.28 10.59 -5.53
CA LEU A 371 -10.88 10.15 -5.55
C LEU A 371 -10.74 8.64 -5.25
N ALA A 372 -11.64 8.05 -4.47
CA ALA A 372 -11.67 6.60 -4.23
C ALA A 372 -12.02 5.82 -5.51
N TYR A 373 -13.07 6.22 -6.24
CA TYR A 373 -13.40 5.60 -7.53
C TYR A 373 -12.35 5.89 -8.61
N SER A 374 -11.73 7.08 -8.57
CA SER A 374 -10.52 7.37 -9.33
C SER A 374 -9.42 6.35 -9.04
N SER A 375 -9.14 6.08 -7.76
CA SER A 375 -8.14 5.09 -7.33
C SER A 375 -8.48 3.67 -7.82
N ILE A 376 -9.75 3.29 -7.88
CA ILE A 376 -10.22 2.02 -8.45
C ILE A 376 -9.93 1.99 -9.96
N ALA A 377 -10.27 3.03 -10.71
CA ALA A 377 -9.97 3.10 -12.14
C ALA A 377 -8.45 2.99 -12.41
N HIS A 378 -7.63 3.69 -11.63
CA HIS A 378 -6.17 3.60 -11.73
C HIS A 378 -5.64 2.20 -11.41
N ALA A 379 -6.26 1.45 -10.48
CA ALA A 379 -5.92 0.04 -10.26
C ALA A 379 -6.11 -0.78 -11.55
N GLY A 380 -7.21 -0.56 -12.27
CA GLY A 380 -7.45 -1.19 -13.56
C GLY A 380 -6.40 -0.86 -14.63
N PHE A 381 -5.95 0.41 -14.69
CA PHE A 381 -4.87 0.80 -15.61
C PHE A 381 -3.54 0.12 -15.26
N ILE A 382 -3.19 0.03 -13.98
CA ILE A 382 -1.97 -0.65 -13.53
C ILE A 382 -2.05 -2.15 -13.83
N LEU A 383 -3.22 -2.78 -13.65
CA LEU A 383 -3.44 -4.19 -14.01
C LEU A 383 -3.15 -4.47 -15.49
N ALA A 384 -3.33 -3.52 -16.39
CA ALA A 384 -2.94 -3.70 -17.80
C ALA A 384 -1.43 -3.96 -17.95
N GLY A 385 -0.59 -3.27 -17.18
CA GLY A 385 0.86 -3.54 -17.12
C GLY A 385 1.19 -4.90 -16.50
N VAL A 386 0.45 -5.33 -15.48
CA VAL A 386 0.59 -6.69 -14.89
C VAL A 386 0.25 -7.77 -15.93
N ILE A 387 -0.82 -7.58 -16.70
CA ILE A 387 -1.30 -8.53 -17.71
C ILE A 387 -0.34 -8.66 -18.89
N ALA A 388 0.50 -7.66 -19.15
CA ALA A 388 1.53 -7.73 -20.20
C ALA A 388 2.42 -8.97 -20.04
N ALA A 389 2.71 -9.38 -18.80
CA ALA A 389 3.53 -10.53 -18.45
C ALA A 389 4.92 -10.50 -19.14
N THR A 390 5.51 -9.30 -19.20
CA THR A 390 6.82 -9.01 -19.81
C THR A 390 7.68 -8.19 -18.85
N PRO A 391 9.01 -8.13 -19.03
CA PRO A 391 9.85 -7.21 -18.24
C PRO A 391 9.44 -5.75 -18.37
N SER A 392 9.02 -5.30 -19.57
CA SER A 392 8.49 -3.95 -19.78
C SER A 392 7.18 -3.72 -19.02
N GLY A 393 6.38 -4.76 -18.82
CA GLY A 393 5.18 -4.73 -17.96
C GLY A 393 5.54 -4.47 -16.51
N VAL A 394 6.54 -5.16 -15.97
CA VAL A 394 7.00 -4.95 -14.58
C VAL A 394 7.50 -3.53 -14.40
N SER A 395 8.44 -3.08 -15.24
CA SER A 395 9.03 -1.73 -15.13
C SER A 395 7.98 -0.62 -15.27
N SER A 396 7.02 -0.76 -16.18
CA SER A 396 5.92 0.20 -16.34
C SER A 396 5.00 0.27 -15.11
N VAL A 397 4.72 -0.87 -14.46
CA VAL A 397 3.97 -0.92 -13.20
C VAL A 397 4.73 -0.26 -12.07
N LEU A 398 6.02 -0.55 -11.90
CA LEU A 398 6.87 0.09 -10.89
C LEU A 398 6.88 1.61 -11.04
N PHE A 399 7.11 2.11 -12.27
CA PHE A 399 7.08 3.53 -12.56
C PHE A 399 5.71 4.16 -12.26
N TYR A 400 4.62 3.51 -12.71
CA TYR A 400 3.26 4.02 -12.48
C TYR A 400 2.93 4.11 -11.00
N LEU A 401 3.28 3.11 -10.21
CA LEU A 401 3.04 3.09 -8.77
C LEU A 401 3.77 4.24 -8.07
N ALA A 402 5.03 4.49 -8.42
CA ALA A 402 5.78 5.62 -7.90
C ALA A 402 5.12 6.95 -8.27
N ALA A 403 4.82 7.18 -9.55
CA ALA A 403 4.17 8.39 -10.04
C ALA A 403 2.80 8.62 -9.36
N TYR A 404 1.96 7.60 -9.31
CA TYR A 404 0.63 7.65 -8.71
C TYR A 404 0.65 7.98 -7.21
N SER A 405 1.63 7.45 -6.46
CA SER A 405 1.73 7.64 -5.02
C SER A 405 1.93 9.10 -4.65
N PHE A 406 2.81 9.82 -5.33
CA PHE A 406 3.08 11.23 -5.04
C PHE A 406 1.93 12.15 -5.47
N VAL A 407 1.30 11.88 -6.62
CA VAL A 407 0.08 12.60 -7.05
C VAL A 407 -1.02 12.42 -6.01
N THR A 408 -1.23 11.20 -5.54
CA THR A 408 -2.29 10.85 -4.60
C THR A 408 -2.08 11.52 -3.24
N ILE A 409 -0.89 11.43 -2.67
CA ILE A 409 -0.60 12.05 -1.38
C ILE A 409 -0.72 13.58 -1.46
N GLY A 410 -0.22 14.18 -2.55
CA GLY A 410 -0.35 15.61 -2.79
C GLY A 410 -1.81 16.06 -2.90
N ALA A 411 -2.63 15.33 -3.65
CA ALA A 411 -4.05 15.62 -3.80
C ALA A 411 -4.80 15.54 -2.46
N PHE A 412 -4.60 14.49 -1.66
CA PHE A 412 -5.22 14.37 -0.34
C PHE A 412 -4.68 15.39 0.67
N ALA A 413 -3.41 15.79 0.57
CA ALA A 413 -2.87 16.89 1.37
C ALA A 413 -3.62 18.20 1.10
N VAL A 414 -3.95 18.51 -0.16
CA VAL A 414 -4.80 19.66 -0.51
C VAL A 414 -6.21 19.50 0.05
N VAL A 415 -6.82 18.32 -0.09
CA VAL A 415 -8.17 18.05 0.47
C VAL A 415 -8.22 18.29 1.98
N THR A 416 -7.15 17.96 2.72
CA THR A 416 -7.05 18.21 4.16
C THR A 416 -7.17 19.70 4.52
N LEU A 417 -6.73 20.60 3.63
CA LEU A 417 -6.71 22.06 3.88
C LEU A 417 -8.05 22.76 3.60
N VAL A 418 -8.92 22.17 2.77
CA VAL A 418 -10.22 22.76 2.42
C VAL A 418 -11.23 22.40 3.48
N ARG A 419 -11.68 23.37 4.29
CA ARG A 419 -12.45 23.12 5.50
C ARG A 419 -13.72 23.97 5.58
N ASP A 420 -14.71 23.42 6.30
CA ASP A 420 -15.92 24.15 6.69
C ASP A 420 -16.15 24.02 8.21
N ALA A 421 -17.26 24.58 8.74
CA ALA A 421 -17.60 24.50 10.15
C ALA A 421 -17.75 23.04 10.67
N GLY A 422 -18.06 22.09 9.79
CA GLY A 422 -18.14 20.65 10.10
C GLY A 422 -16.82 19.91 10.08
N GLY A 423 -15.73 20.57 9.68
CA GLY A 423 -14.40 19.99 9.51
C GLY A 423 -13.93 20.03 8.05
N GLU A 424 -13.58 18.89 7.45
CA GLU A 424 -13.18 18.80 6.04
C GLU A 424 -14.40 19.04 5.13
N ALA A 425 -14.26 19.95 4.16
CA ALA A 425 -15.31 20.27 3.20
C ALA A 425 -15.31 19.23 2.05
N THR A 426 -15.87 18.06 2.30
CA THR A 426 -15.79 16.94 1.37
C THR A 426 -16.81 17.01 0.24
N HIS A 427 -17.95 17.70 0.40
CA HIS A 427 -18.98 17.81 -0.63
C HIS A 427 -18.52 18.71 -1.78
N LEU A 428 -18.61 18.23 -3.04
CA LEU A 428 -18.14 18.97 -4.23
C LEU A 428 -18.71 20.37 -4.35
N SER A 429 -19.99 20.59 -4.00
CA SER A 429 -20.59 21.91 -4.06
C SER A 429 -19.87 22.97 -3.22
N LYS A 430 -19.13 22.55 -2.18
CA LYS A 430 -18.31 23.44 -1.35
C LYS A 430 -17.06 23.94 -2.09
N TRP A 431 -16.60 23.22 -3.11
CA TRP A 431 -15.42 23.58 -3.91
C TRP A 431 -15.72 24.63 -4.99
N ALA A 432 -17.01 25.00 -5.17
CA ALA A 432 -17.42 26.01 -6.15
C ALA A 432 -16.73 27.36 -5.88
N GLY A 433 -16.09 27.93 -6.91
CA GLY A 433 -15.42 29.21 -6.83
C GLY A 433 -14.15 29.25 -5.95
N LEU A 434 -13.59 28.10 -5.58
CA LEU A 434 -12.36 28.03 -4.78
C LEU A 434 -11.20 28.78 -5.45
N GLY A 435 -11.13 28.80 -6.78
CA GLY A 435 -10.12 29.53 -7.56
C GLY A 435 -10.14 31.04 -7.35
N ARG A 436 -11.29 31.62 -7.01
CA ARG A 436 -11.38 33.06 -6.66
C ARG A 436 -10.97 33.34 -5.21
N ARG A 437 -11.18 32.38 -4.29
CA ARG A 437 -10.85 32.55 -2.84
C ARG A 437 -9.41 32.20 -2.53
N SER A 438 -8.92 31.11 -3.10
CA SER A 438 -7.59 30.55 -2.87
C SER A 438 -6.99 30.05 -4.19
N PRO A 439 -6.56 30.96 -5.08
CA PRO A 439 -6.17 30.61 -6.45
C PRO A 439 -4.99 29.62 -6.48
N LEU A 440 -4.02 29.75 -5.58
CA LEU A 440 -2.87 28.86 -5.51
C LEU A 440 -3.28 27.42 -5.15
N VAL A 441 -4.13 27.26 -4.13
CA VAL A 441 -4.58 25.92 -3.69
C VAL A 441 -5.44 25.28 -4.77
N ALA A 442 -6.33 26.03 -5.42
CA ALA A 442 -7.12 25.53 -6.53
C ALA A 442 -6.25 25.14 -7.74
N ALA A 443 -5.21 25.93 -8.07
CA ALA A 443 -4.28 25.63 -9.15
C ALA A 443 -3.46 24.36 -8.86
N VAL A 444 -2.93 24.23 -7.67
CA VAL A 444 -2.19 23.03 -7.24
C VAL A 444 -3.08 21.79 -7.30
N PHE A 445 -4.32 21.88 -6.81
CA PHE A 445 -5.25 20.75 -6.91
C PHE A 445 -5.60 20.41 -8.36
N ALA A 446 -5.77 21.43 -9.22
CA ALA A 446 -5.99 21.22 -10.65
C ALA A 446 -4.81 20.48 -11.32
N VAL A 447 -3.55 20.76 -10.94
CA VAL A 447 -2.38 20.02 -11.43
C VAL A 447 -2.50 18.53 -11.08
N PHE A 448 -2.88 18.18 -9.86
CA PHE A 448 -3.08 16.78 -9.48
C PHE A 448 -4.25 16.13 -10.22
N LEU A 449 -5.36 16.85 -10.43
CA LEU A 449 -6.49 16.33 -11.19
C LEU A 449 -6.13 16.10 -12.67
N LEU A 450 -5.34 17.00 -13.28
CA LEU A 450 -4.82 16.83 -14.65
C LEU A 450 -3.84 15.65 -14.73
N ALA A 451 -3.04 15.43 -13.69
CA ALA A 451 -2.18 14.24 -13.61
C ALA A 451 -3.00 12.95 -13.54
N PHE A 452 -4.03 12.89 -12.70
CA PHE A 452 -4.95 11.74 -12.69
C PHE A 452 -5.66 11.53 -14.02
N ALA A 453 -6.06 12.61 -14.71
CA ALA A 453 -6.63 12.54 -16.06
C ALA A 453 -5.64 11.95 -17.07
N GLY A 454 -4.35 12.15 -16.85
CA GLY A 454 -3.29 11.71 -17.75
C GLY A 454 -3.05 12.72 -18.87
N ILE A 455 -3.06 14.01 -18.56
CA ILE A 455 -2.72 15.07 -19.51
C ILE A 455 -1.22 15.11 -19.73
N PRO A 456 -0.73 15.30 -20.97
CA PRO A 456 0.70 15.39 -21.28
C PRO A 456 1.45 16.37 -20.36
N LEU A 457 2.74 16.12 -20.15
CA LEU A 457 3.64 16.82 -19.22
C LEU A 457 3.34 16.54 -17.74
N THR A 458 2.49 15.57 -17.42
CA THR A 458 2.28 15.08 -16.05
C THR A 458 2.74 13.64 -15.90
N SER A 459 3.12 13.26 -14.67
CA SER A 459 3.53 11.88 -14.36
C SER A 459 2.44 10.85 -14.64
N GLY A 460 1.17 11.23 -14.53
CA GLY A 460 0.03 10.36 -14.82
C GLY A 460 -0.08 9.99 -16.30
N PHE A 461 0.27 10.91 -17.23
CA PHE A 461 0.35 10.59 -18.65
C PHE A 461 1.48 9.59 -18.92
N ALA A 462 2.70 9.88 -18.41
CA ALA A 462 3.85 9.01 -18.61
C ALA A 462 3.58 7.60 -18.08
N GLY A 463 2.96 7.46 -16.89
CA GLY A 463 2.61 6.18 -16.30
C GLY A 463 1.56 5.40 -17.12
N LYS A 464 0.47 6.06 -17.53
CA LYS A 464 -0.56 5.43 -18.39
C LYS A 464 0.01 4.98 -19.72
N PHE A 465 0.80 5.86 -20.36
CA PHE A 465 1.43 5.53 -21.64
C PHE A 465 2.36 4.31 -21.50
N ALA A 466 3.17 4.24 -20.44
CA ALA A 466 4.09 3.12 -20.21
C ALA A 466 3.34 1.80 -20.04
N VAL A 467 2.30 1.73 -19.18
CA VAL A 467 1.57 0.47 -18.96
C VAL A 467 0.75 0.07 -20.18
N PHE A 468 0.18 1.01 -20.94
CA PHE A 468 -0.56 0.69 -22.15
C PHE A 468 0.34 0.23 -23.29
N LYS A 469 1.53 0.85 -23.43
CA LYS A 469 2.56 0.39 -24.35
C LYS A 469 2.99 -1.04 -24.04
N ALA A 470 3.34 -1.32 -22.79
CA ALA A 470 3.72 -2.65 -22.35
C ALA A 470 2.59 -3.69 -22.55
N ALA A 471 1.34 -3.31 -22.27
CA ALA A 471 0.18 -4.17 -22.52
C ALA A 471 0.01 -4.48 -24.01
N ALA A 472 0.15 -3.49 -24.89
CA ALA A 472 0.06 -3.68 -26.34
C ALA A 472 1.17 -4.61 -26.86
N GLU A 473 2.42 -4.40 -26.44
CA GLU A 473 3.58 -5.25 -26.74
C GLU A 473 3.39 -6.69 -26.23
N GLY A 474 2.74 -6.85 -25.06
CA GLY A 474 2.36 -8.15 -24.48
C GLY A 474 1.15 -8.80 -25.13
N GLY A 475 0.64 -8.30 -26.28
CA GLY A 475 -0.50 -8.86 -27.00
C GLY A 475 -1.86 -8.51 -26.41
N ALA A 476 -1.95 -7.47 -25.55
CA ALA A 476 -3.18 -7.03 -24.90
C ALA A 476 -3.75 -5.73 -25.52
N ALA A 477 -3.59 -5.53 -26.83
CA ALA A 477 -4.07 -4.32 -27.53
C ALA A 477 -5.57 -4.01 -27.34
N PRO A 478 -6.52 -4.98 -27.36
CA PRO A 478 -7.92 -4.70 -27.07
C PRO A 478 -8.15 -4.15 -25.64
N LEU A 479 -7.38 -4.59 -24.66
CA LEU A 479 -7.43 -4.07 -23.30
C LEU A 479 -6.98 -2.60 -23.23
N VAL A 480 -5.99 -2.24 -24.05
CA VAL A 480 -5.52 -0.84 -24.18
C VAL A 480 -6.64 0.06 -24.71
N VAL A 481 -7.42 -0.39 -25.71
CA VAL A 481 -8.57 0.36 -26.22
C VAL A 481 -9.57 0.66 -25.09
N VAL A 482 -9.93 -0.35 -24.29
CA VAL A 482 -10.80 -0.15 -23.12
C VAL A 482 -10.18 0.82 -22.12
N GLY A 483 -8.86 0.71 -21.89
CA GLY A 483 -8.12 1.61 -21.00
C GLY A 483 -8.16 3.07 -21.46
N VAL A 484 -7.96 3.33 -22.76
CA VAL A 484 -8.04 4.68 -23.33
C VAL A 484 -9.46 5.26 -23.22
N VAL A 485 -10.49 4.47 -23.55
CA VAL A 485 -11.90 4.89 -23.40
C VAL A 485 -12.20 5.20 -21.93
N SER A 486 -11.83 4.32 -21.02
CA SER A 486 -12.03 4.54 -19.57
C SER A 486 -11.27 5.77 -19.06
N SER A 487 -10.07 6.04 -19.58
CA SER A 487 -9.29 7.24 -19.25
C SER A 487 -9.96 8.53 -19.77
N ALA A 488 -10.58 8.49 -20.96
CA ALA A 488 -11.35 9.61 -21.49
C ALA A 488 -12.61 9.88 -20.64
N ILE A 489 -13.32 8.82 -20.20
CA ILE A 489 -14.44 8.95 -19.25
C ILE A 489 -13.94 9.54 -17.93
N ALA A 490 -12.79 9.10 -17.43
CA ALA A 490 -12.22 9.63 -16.20
C ALA A 490 -11.83 11.11 -16.31
N ALA A 491 -11.31 11.55 -17.43
CA ALA A 491 -10.97 12.95 -17.67
C ALA A 491 -12.19 13.87 -17.46
N PHE A 492 -13.40 13.43 -17.81
CA PHE A 492 -14.61 14.20 -17.65
C PHE A 492 -14.86 14.63 -16.18
N PHE A 493 -14.78 13.71 -15.23
CA PHE A 493 -15.07 14.08 -13.85
C PHE A 493 -13.93 14.90 -13.20
N TYR A 494 -12.68 14.73 -13.61
CA TYR A 494 -11.59 15.61 -13.16
C TYR A 494 -11.76 17.04 -13.69
N ILE A 495 -12.05 17.18 -14.97
CA ILE A 495 -12.31 18.49 -15.60
C ILE A 495 -13.54 19.14 -14.97
N ARG A 496 -14.61 18.37 -14.67
CA ARG A 496 -15.80 18.87 -13.97
C ARG A 496 -15.43 19.52 -12.62
N VAL A 497 -14.53 18.92 -11.84
CA VAL A 497 -14.07 19.52 -10.57
C VAL A 497 -13.27 20.80 -10.82
N ILE A 498 -12.40 20.82 -11.83
CA ILE A 498 -11.63 22.02 -12.20
C ILE A 498 -12.59 23.14 -12.63
N VAL A 499 -13.55 22.85 -13.49
CA VAL A 499 -14.58 23.82 -13.93
C VAL A 499 -15.36 24.36 -12.71
N LEU A 500 -15.76 23.50 -11.79
CA LEU A 500 -16.44 23.89 -10.55
C LEU A 500 -15.59 24.85 -9.70
N MET A 501 -14.29 24.61 -9.59
CA MET A 501 -13.39 25.45 -8.79
C MET A 501 -13.16 26.84 -9.42
N PHE A 502 -13.00 26.91 -10.74
CA PHE A 502 -12.56 28.16 -11.38
C PHE A 502 -13.68 28.96 -12.02
N PHE A 503 -14.73 28.32 -12.52
CA PHE A 503 -15.78 28.97 -13.34
C PHE A 503 -17.13 29.12 -12.64
N SER A 504 -17.30 28.52 -11.43
CA SER A 504 -18.51 28.73 -10.63
C SER A 504 -18.34 29.92 -9.67
N GLU A 505 -19.47 30.54 -9.29
CA GLU A 505 -19.46 31.60 -8.31
C GLU A 505 -19.22 31.05 -6.89
N PRO A 506 -18.39 31.75 -6.07
CA PRO A 506 -18.18 31.40 -4.68
C PRO A 506 -19.49 31.51 -3.89
N ARG A 507 -19.83 30.49 -3.12
CA ARG A 507 -20.98 30.57 -2.19
C ARG A 507 -20.65 31.49 -1.01
N PRO A 508 -21.61 32.26 -0.47
CA PRO A 508 -21.38 33.15 0.69
C PRO A 508 -20.76 32.39 1.90
N GLU A 509 -21.31 31.20 2.20
CA GLU A 509 -20.83 30.30 3.26
C GLU A 509 -19.85 29.22 2.72
N GLY A 510 -19.04 29.56 1.74
CA GLY A 510 -18.09 28.61 1.16
C GLY A 510 -16.96 28.28 2.15
N PRO A 511 -16.22 27.18 1.87
CA PRO A 511 -15.17 26.69 2.75
C PRO A 511 -14.05 27.69 2.90
N THR A 512 -13.36 27.63 4.04
CA THR A 512 -12.09 28.29 4.27
C THR A 512 -10.95 27.34 3.89
N VAL A 513 -9.81 27.92 3.49
CA VAL A 513 -8.60 27.14 3.29
C VAL A 513 -7.70 27.38 4.48
N ALA A 514 -7.41 26.31 5.22
CA ALA A 514 -6.45 26.39 6.33
C ALA A 514 -5.06 26.75 5.81
N VAL A 515 -4.36 27.62 6.54
CA VAL A 515 -2.96 27.94 6.23
C VAL A 515 -2.10 26.73 6.61
N PRO A 516 -1.48 26.03 5.64
CA PRO A 516 -0.74 24.81 5.94
C PRO A 516 0.48 25.09 6.80
N SER A 517 0.86 24.12 7.64
CA SER A 517 2.18 24.12 8.27
C SER A 517 3.28 23.95 7.20
N PRO A 518 4.54 24.32 7.50
CA PRO A 518 5.65 24.08 6.58
C PRO A 518 5.76 22.62 6.13
N LEU A 519 5.40 21.67 6.99
CA LEU A 519 5.43 20.23 6.68
C LEU A 519 4.40 19.85 5.62
N THR A 520 3.15 20.26 5.79
CA THR A 520 2.10 20.00 4.80
C THR A 520 2.39 20.73 3.48
N MET A 521 2.94 21.96 3.56
CA MET A 521 3.39 22.69 2.37
C MET A 521 4.50 21.91 1.64
N THR A 522 5.45 21.33 2.37
CA THR A 522 6.50 20.46 1.79
C THR A 522 5.88 19.23 1.14
N ALA A 523 4.91 18.58 1.79
CA ALA A 523 4.23 17.41 1.22
C ALA A 523 3.54 17.74 -0.12
N ILE A 524 2.82 18.85 -0.17
CA ILE A 524 2.17 19.33 -1.41
C ILE A 524 3.22 19.69 -2.47
N GLY A 525 4.28 20.43 -2.07
CA GLY A 525 5.36 20.84 -2.96
C GLY A 525 6.11 19.66 -3.58
N VAL A 526 6.43 18.64 -2.79
CA VAL A 526 7.04 17.40 -3.27
C VAL A 526 6.08 16.68 -4.24
N GLY A 527 4.78 16.58 -3.91
CA GLY A 527 3.78 16.00 -4.79
C GLY A 527 3.74 16.69 -6.17
N VAL A 528 3.73 18.04 -6.19
CA VAL A 528 3.76 18.82 -7.44
C VAL A 528 5.08 18.62 -8.18
N ALA A 529 6.21 18.74 -7.49
CA ALA A 529 7.53 18.62 -8.10
C ALA A 529 7.72 17.25 -8.77
N VAL A 530 7.40 16.15 -8.06
CA VAL A 530 7.48 14.80 -8.62
C VAL A 530 6.50 14.64 -9.78
N THR A 531 5.28 15.17 -9.69
CA THR A 531 4.29 15.11 -10.77
C THR A 531 4.82 15.75 -12.07
N VAL A 532 5.47 16.90 -11.95
CA VAL A 532 6.02 17.62 -13.11
C VAL A 532 7.31 16.96 -13.61
N VAL A 533 8.24 16.63 -12.71
CA VAL A 533 9.54 16.03 -13.09
C VAL A 533 9.34 14.70 -13.82
N LEU A 534 8.51 13.79 -13.26
CA LEU A 534 8.21 12.51 -13.89
C LEU A 534 7.34 12.65 -15.16
N GLY A 535 6.67 13.78 -15.33
CA GLY A 535 5.88 14.08 -16.54
C GLY A 535 6.72 14.64 -17.68
N VAL A 536 7.71 15.49 -17.36
CA VAL A 536 8.56 16.17 -18.35
C VAL A 536 9.78 15.31 -18.72
N ALA A 537 10.39 14.63 -17.74
CA ALA A 537 11.58 13.80 -17.93
C ALA A 537 11.37 12.38 -17.37
N PRO A 538 10.43 11.58 -17.91
CA PRO A 538 10.13 10.25 -17.41
C PRO A 538 11.24 9.23 -17.69
N GLN A 539 12.08 9.47 -18.71
CA GLN A 539 12.99 8.47 -19.25
C GLN A 539 13.95 7.92 -18.19
N TYR A 540 14.59 8.79 -17.42
CA TYR A 540 15.54 8.38 -16.38
C TYR A 540 14.90 7.44 -15.34
N PHE A 541 13.65 7.76 -14.94
CA PHE A 541 12.93 6.95 -13.94
C PHE A 541 12.36 5.66 -14.53
N LEU A 542 12.02 5.66 -15.83
CA LEU A 542 11.63 4.45 -16.55
C LEU A 542 12.82 3.50 -16.70
N GLU A 543 14.02 4.00 -16.96
CA GLU A 543 15.25 3.22 -16.99
C GLU A 543 15.54 2.63 -15.61
N LEU A 544 15.49 3.45 -14.54
CA LEU A 544 15.65 2.97 -13.16
C LEU A 544 14.64 1.86 -12.80
N ALA A 545 13.37 2.02 -13.21
CA ALA A 545 12.35 0.99 -13.02
C ALA A 545 12.61 -0.25 -13.91
N GLY A 546 13.23 -0.06 -15.09
CA GLY A 546 13.65 -1.13 -15.99
C GLY A 546 14.75 -1.99 -15.38
N ASP A 547 15.79 -1.35 -14.87
CA ASP A 547 16.92 -2.00 -14.20
C ASP A 547 16.46 -2.76 -12.94
N ALA A 548 15.47 -2.20 -12.24
CA ALA A 548 14.86 -2.82 -11.06
C ALA A 548 13.81 -3.89 -11.41
N GLY A 549 13.51 -4.18 -12.67
CA GLY A 549 12.38 -5.02 -13.09
C GLY A 549 12.59 -6.53 -13.00
N VAL A 550 13.69 -7.02 -12.42
CA VAL A 550 14.05 -8.45 -12.39
C VAL A 550 13.79 -9.05 -11.01
N PHE A 551 12.90 -10.05 -10.93
CA PHE A 551 12.63 -10.82 -9.71
C PHE A 551 13.67 -11.93 -9.49
N VAL A 552 14.05 -12.13 -8.23
CA VAL A 552 14.72 -13.36 -7.79
C VAL A 552 13.72 -14.52 -7.80
N ARG A 553 14.17 -15.67 -8.30
CA ARG A 553 13.41 -16.92 -8.32
C ARG A 553 14.09 -18.00 -7.48
#